data_2c1cdc76ee4a3e8c5fa1bf1200657cf9
#
_entry.id   2c1cdc76ee4a3e8c5fa1bf1200657cf9
#
_cell.length_a   1.000
_cell.length_b   1.000
_cell.length_c   1.000
_cell.angle_alpha   90.00
_cell.angle_beta   90.00
_cell.angle_gamma   90.00
#
_symmetry.space_group_name_H-M   'P 1'
#
loop_
_entity.id
_entity.type
_entity.pdbx_description
1 polymer ?
#
loop_
_entity_poly.entity_id
_entity_poly.type
_entity_poly.pdbx_seq_one_letter_code
_entity_poly.pdbx_strand_id
1 'polypeptide(L)'
;ITIDTLYSTAKVSFNSSRKKDLWILNDIEQESLGQIEPTINYLKSFKAVKDPCVIESINNFPTAAGLASSASGVASIVIAINEFFNLNLSEKELVDAAILGSGSAPRSLYPGFVHLNKKDYSCETILDTNEWPLKIIICQTSSDKKLVSSREGMRISKLTSSYYEAWVNDQDNDINKALKAIKTKDFDLLGEVSEDNCKKMHKVMETSQPPLIYRNLTTHLCIQKIKEMKFSGIGIFYTIDAGPQVKIICKAKHADQVISEMKSIPNIQDIIEVNLGQGARLINEG
;
A
#
# COMPACT_ATOMS: atom_id res chain seq x y z
N ILE A 1 3.14 -6.01 3.43
CA ILE A 1 4.22 -5.51 4.32
C ILE A 1 3.93 -4.07 4.66
N THR A 2 3.98 -3.73 5.96
CA THR A 2 3.99 -2.36 6.46
C THR A 2 5.44 -1.88 6.55
N ILE A 3 5.70 -0.64 6.14
CA ILE A 3 7.04 -0.05 6.09
C ILE A 3 7.14 1.18 7.00
N ASP A 4 8.36 1.57 7.38
CA ASP A 4 8.62 2.60 8.39
C ASP A 4 8.74 4.04 7.85
N THR A 5 9.47 4.23 6.77
CA THR A 5 9.94 5.55 6.32
C THR A 5 8.90 6.36 5.55
N LEU A 6 8.05 5.68 4.74
CA LEU A 6 6.98 6.31 3.98
C LEU A 6 5.66 6.17 4.74
N TYR A 7 5.15 7.29 5.25
CA TYR A 7 3.97 7.30 6.12
C TYR A 7 3.01 8.44 5.79
N SER A 8 1.79 8.29 6.29
CA SER A 8 0.78 9.34 6.29
C SER A 8 0.45 9.72 7.73
N THR A 9 0.24 10.99 7.97
CA THR A 9 -0.31 11.50 9.23
C THR A 9 -1.72 12.02 9.02
N ALA A 10 -2.55 11.97 10.06
CA ALA A 10 -3.87 12.58 10.05
C ALA A 10 -4.14 13.28 11.37
N LYS A 11 -4.78 14.46 11.30
CA LYS A 11 -5.28 15.24 12.43
C LYS A 11 -6.74 15.54 12.23
N VAL A 12 -7.52 15.50 13.30
CA VAL A 12 -8.95 15.78 13.28
C VAL A 12 -9.25 16.92 14.25
N SER A 13 -10.08 17.86 13.83
CA SER A 13 -10.53 18.97 14.65
C SER A 13 -12.00 19.31 14.37
N PHE A 14 -12.69 19.93 15.33
CA PHE A 14 -13.98 20.53 15.08
C PHE A 14 -13.85 21.88 14.38
N ASN A 15 -14.80 22.17 13.51
CA ASN A 15 -14.96 23.50 12.95
C ASN A 15 -16.43 23.91 12.94
N SER A 16 -16.84 24.63 13.98
CA SER A 16 -18.21 25.09 14.19
C SER A 16 -18.72 26.09 13.13
N SER A 17 -17.82 26.69 12.36
CA SER A 17 -18.20 27.61 11.28
C SER A 17 -18.59 26.90 9.97
N ARG A 18 -18.28 25.60 9.84
CA ARG A 18 -18.62 24.80 8.66
C ARG A 18 -19.91 24.00 8.86
N LYS A 19 -20.61 23.77 7.75
CA LYS A 19 -21.83 22.95 7.73
C LYS A 19 -21.60 21.50 7.32
N LYS A 20 -20.39 21.19 6.84
CA LYS A 20 -20.01 19.86 6.33
C LYS A 20 -18.57 19.55 6.72
N ASP A 21 -18.26 18.26 6.77
CA ASP A 21 -16.89 17.80 6.93
C ASP A 21 -15.99 18.29 5.79
N LEU A 22 -14.74 18.57 6.11
CA LEU A 22 -13.72 19.02 5.18
C LEU A 22 -12.53 18.07 5.22
N TRP A 23 -11.98 17.77 4.04
CA TRP A 23 -10.71 17.07 3.91
C TRP A 23 -9.64 18.00 3.33
N ILE A 24 -8.51 18.08 4.01
CA ILE A 24 -7.31 18.78 3.56
C ILE A 24 -6.23 17.71 3.36
N LEU A 25 -5.72 17.59 2.14
CA LEU A 25 -4.66 16.63 1.78
C LEU A 25 -3.42 17.38 1.31
N ASN A 26 -2.30 17.20 2.02
CA ASN A 26 -1.05 17.92 1.75
C ASN A 26 -1.27 19.43 1.60
N ASP A 27 -1.91 20.03 2.59
CA ASP A 27 -2.26 21.46 2.67
C ASP A 27 -3.23 21.97 1.58
N ILE A 28 -3.84 21.06 0.80
CA ILE A 28 -4.79 21.41 -0.26
C ILE A 28 -6.19 20.95 0.16
N GLU A 29 -7.10 21.92 0.27
CA GLU A 29 -8.53 21.63 0.49
C GLU A 29 -9.10 20.84 -0.68
N GLN A 30 -9.73 19.70 -0.37
CA GLN A 30 -10.35 18.84 -1.37
C GLN A 30 -11.80 19.27 -1.62
N GLU A 31 -12.26 19.24 -2.87
CA GLU A 31 -13.63 19.59 -3.26
C GLU A 31 -14.69 18.73 -2.58
N SER A 32 -14.34 17.51 -2.19
CA SER A 32 -15.20 16.55 -1.49
C SER A 32 -14.39 15.57 -0.67
N LEU A 33 -15.05 14.84 0.23
CA LEU A 33 -14.42 13.76 0.99
C LEU A 33 -14.02 12.56 0.10
N GLY A 34 -14.63 12.44 -1.09
CA GLY A 34 -14.29 11.42 -2.07
C GLY A 34 -14.25 10.00 -1.47
N GLN A 35 -13.11 9.33 -1.62
CA GLN A 35 -12.96 7.94 -1.17
C GLN A 35 -12.99 7.75 0.35
N ILE A 36 -12.78 8.77 1.16
CA ILE A 36 -12.78 8.68 2.63
C ILE A 36 -14.17 8.89 3.24
N GLU A 37 -15.13 9.37 2.47
CA GLU A 37 -16.49 9.68 2.96
C GLU A 37 -17.18 8.47 3.61
N PRO A 38 -17.19 7.26 3.01
CA PRO A 38 -17.80 6.10 3.64
C PRO A 38 -17.15 5.74 4.98
N THR A 39 -15.83 5.88 5.11
CA THR A 39 -15.10 5.66 6.36
C THR A 39 -15.52 6.66 7.44
N ILE A 40 -15.57 7.95 7.10
CA ILE A 40 -15.96 9.00 8.05
C ILE A 40 -17.39 8.81 8.53
N ASN A 41 -18.33 8.54 7.61
CA ASN A 41 -19.73 8.31 7.93
C ASN A 41 -19.90 7.09 8.85
N TYR A 42 -19.19 6.00 8.57
CA TYR A 42 -19.20 4.80 9.41
C TYR A 42 -18.68 5.10 10.82
N LEU A 43 -17.53 5.75 10.96
CA LEU A 43 -16.93 6.09 12.25
C LEU A 43 -17.82 7.05 13.05
N LYS A 44 -18.38 8.08 12.43
CA LYS A 44 -19.28 9.03 13.10
C LYS A 44 -20.60 8.39 13.56
N SER A 45 -21.03 7.31 12.92
CA SER A 45 -22.29 6.61 13.28
C SER A 45 -22.24 5.97 14.67
N PHE A 46 -21.08 5.58 15.18
CA PHE A 46 -20.94 4.94 16.51
C PHE A 46 -21.40 5.83 17.68
N LYS A 47 -21.27 7.14 17.54
CA LYS A 47 -21.74 8.12 18.54
C LYS A 47 -22.76 9.12 17.99
N ALA A 48 -23.35 8.82 16.83
CA ALA A 48 -24.30 9.72 16.15
C ALA A 48 -23.74 11.16 16.00
N VAL A 49 -22.44 11.30 15.72
CA VAL A 49 -21.76 12.59 15.62
C VAL A 49 -22.28 13.36 14.41
N LYS A 50 -22.87 14.53 14.66
CA LYS A 50 -23.43 15.43 13.63
C LYS A 50 -22.52 16.63 13.33
N ASP A 51 -21.64 16.97 14.28
CA ASP A 51 -20.79 18.15 14.16
C ASP A 51 -19.78 17.95 13.03
N PRO A 52 -19.63 18.96 12.17
CA PRO A 52 -18.62 18.94 11.11
C PRO A 52 -17.21 18.91 11.68
N CYS A 53 -16.33 18.12 11.05
CA CYS A 53 -14.92 18.10 11.38
C CYS A 53 -14.05 18.44 10.16
N VAL A 54 -12.86 18.91 10.46
CA VAL A 54 -11.77 19.07 9.51
C VAL A 54 -10.83 17.89 9.70
N ILE A 55 -10.54 17.18 8.62
CA ILE A 55 -9.57 16.09 8.56
C ILE A 55 -8.39 16.60 7.75
N GLU A 56 -7.26 16.81 8.41
CA GLU A 56 -6.01 17.19 7.77
C GLU A 56 -5.15 15.93 7.63
N SER A 57 -4.69 15.62 6.43
CA SER A 57 -3.83 14.46 6.17
C SER A 57 -2.62 14.84 5.32
N ILE A 58 -1.45 14.35 5.69
CA ILE A 58 -0.18 14.64 5.02
C ILE A 58 0.51 13.31 4.70
N ASN A 59 0.97 13.18 3.45
CA ASN A 59 1.87 12.11 3.03
C ASN A 59 3.29 12.68 2.91
N ASN A 60 4.28 12.03 3.49
CA ASN A 60 5.68 12.41 3.31
C ASN A 60 6.29 11.88 2.00
N PHE A 61 5.46 11.40 1.09
CA PHE A 61 5.85 10.84 -0.21
C PHE A 61 4.82 11.21 -1.29
N PRO A 62 5.17 11.10 -2.60
CA PRO A 62 4.28 11.48 -3.69
C PRO A 62 2.95 10.74 -3.68
N THR A 63 1.86 11.49 -3.64
CA THR A 63 0.49 10.95 -3.66
C THR A 63 0.13 10.44 -5.06
N ALA A 64 -0.58 9.31 -5.14
CA ALA A 64 -1.03 8.69 -6.38
C ALA A 64 0.08 8.22 -7.35
N ALA A 65 1.32 8.10 -6.88
CA ALA A 65 2.48 7.67 -7.67
C ALA A 65 2.73 6.14 -7.63
N GLY A 66 1.81 5.33 -7.12
CA GLY A 66 1.98 3.86 -7.00
C GLY A 66 2.70 3.42 -5.71
N LEU A 67 2.70 4.29 -4.69
CA LEU A 67 3.28 4.03 -3.36
C LEU A 67 2.23 3.75 -2.29
N ALA A 68 1.02 3.34 -2.69
CA ALA A 68 -0.09 2.97 -1.80
C ALA A 68 -0.55 4.09 -0.82
N SER A 69 -0.43 5.36 -1.20
CA SER A 69 -0.83 6.52 -0.36
C SER A 69 -2.27 6.44 0.17
N SER A 70 -3.19 5.82 -0.58
CA SER A 70 -4.57 5.63 -0.11
C SER A 70 -4.66 4.65 1.07
N ALA A 71 -3.76 3.68 1.17
CA ALA A 71 -3.79 2.71 2.27
C ALA A 71 -3.35 3.35 3.59
N SER A 72 -2.16 3.97 3.60
CA SER A 72 -1.64 4.64 4.80
C SER A 72 -2.49 5.86 5.20
N GLY A 73 -2.96 6.65 4.22
CA GLY A 73 -3.81 7.82 4.47
C GLY A 73 -5.15 7.44 5.13
N VAL A 74 -5.84 6.39 4.63
CA VAL A 74 -7.09 5.94 5.25
C VAL A 74 -6.83 5.34 6.64
N ALA A 75 -5.77 4.55 6.82
CA ALA A 75 -5.44 3.98 8.13
C ALA A 75 -5.17 5.08 9.16
N SER A 76 -4.40 6.12 8.81
CA SER A 76 -4.14 7.26 9.71
C SER A 76 -5.42 8.02 10.09
N ILE A 77 -6.33 8.23 9.12
CA ILE A 77 -7.63 8.89 9.36
C ILE A 77 -8.52 8.05 10.31
N VAL A 78 -8.55 6.73 10.12
CA VAL A 78 -9.33 5.82 10.99
C VAL A 78 -8.86 5.92 12.44
N ILE A 79 -7.55 5.86 12.69
CA ILE A 79 -7.00 5.97 14.05
C ILE A 79 -7.26 7.36 14.63
N ALA A 80 -7.03 8.42 13.85
CA ALA A 80 -7.25 9.80 14.32
C ALA A 80 -8.71 10.07 14.68
N ILE A 81 -9.68 9.63 13.89
CA ILE A 81 -11.12 9.79 14.18
C ILE A 81 -11.55 8.93 15.38
N ASN A 82 -11.08 7.68 15.46
CA ASN A 82 -11.36 6.80 16.61
C ASN A 82 -10.95 7.45 17.92
N GLU A 83 -9.77 8.04 17.98
CA GLU A 83 -9.27 8.74 19.15
C GLU A 83 -10.02 10.05 19.40
N PHE A 84 -10.15 10.90 18.39
CA PHE A 84 -10.75 12.22 18.50
C PHE A 84 -12.17 12.16 19.09
N PHE A 85 -12.97 11.17 18.67
CA PHE A 85 -14.31 10.96 19.19
C PHE A 85 -14.36 9.99 20.38
N ASN A 86 -13.24 9.46 20.85
CA ASN A 86 -13.16 8.43 21.91
C ASN A 86 -14.10 7.26 21.61
N LEU A 87 -14.07 6.71 20.39
CA LEU A 87 -15.00 5.67 19.96
C LEU A 87 -14.71 4.33 20.63
N ASN A 88 -13.45 4.08 21.00
CA ASN A 88 -12.96 2.83 21.60
C ASN A 88 -13.34 1.59 20.78
N LEU A 89 -13.13 1.68 19.46
CA LEU A 89 -13.48 0.62 18.54
C LEU A 89 -12.59 -0.62 18.72
N SER A 90 -13.19 -1.78 18.52
CA SER A 90 -12.47 -3.04 18.41
C SER A 90 -11.61 -3.09 17.13
N GLU A 91 -10.61 -3.98 17.10
CA GLU A 91 -9.80 -4.21 15.90
C GLU A 91 -10.63 -4.50 14.66
N LYS A 92 -11.69 -5.30 14.80
CA LYS A 92 -12.60 -5.62 13.69
C LYS A 92 -13.30 -4.38 13.15
N GLU A 93 -13.80 -3.51 14.02
CA GLU A 93 -14.47 -2.27 13.61
C GLU A 93 -13.51 -1.27 12.96
N LEU A 94 -12.25 -1.21 13.42
CA LEU A 94 -11.20 -0.41 12.76
C LEU A 94 -10.88 -0.95 11.35
N VAL A 95 -10.81 -2.27 11.20
CA VAL A 95 -10.62 -2.92 9.89
C VAL A 95 -11.80 -2.63 8.97
N ASP A 96 -13.03 -2.76 9.46
CA ASP A 96 -14.26 -2.48 8.70
C ASP A 96 -14.30 -1.01 8.23
N ALA A 97 -13.94 -0.07 9.12
CA ALA A 97 -13.81 1.34 8.76
C ALA A 97 -12.77 1.58 7.67
N ALA A 98 -11.60 0.95 7.78
CA ALA A 98 -10.50 1.13 6.84
C ALA A 98 -10.82 0.58 5.44
N ILE A 99 -11.49 -0.58 5.34
CA ILE A 99 -11.90 -1.19 4.06
C ILE A 99 -12.79 -0.26 3.25
N LEU A 100 -13.69 0.48 3.89
CA LEU A 100 -14.62 1.39 3.20
C LEU A 100 -13.88 2.47 2.41
N GLY A 101 -12.79 2.99 2.95
CA GLY A 101 -11.96 4.01 2.29
C GLY A 101 -10.98 3.42 1.27
N SER A 102 -10.35 2.30 1.62
CA SER A 102 -9.39 1.62 0.76
C SER A 102 -9.27 0.14 1.11
N GLY A 103 -9.50 -0.75 0.16
CA GLY A 103 -9.39 -2.20 0.38
C GLY A 103 -8.01 -2.69 0.84
N SER A 104 -6.96 -1.87 0.71
CA SER A 104 -5.61 -2.17 1.21
C SER A 104 -5.32 -1.55 2.58
N ALA A 105 -6.12 -0.58 3.04
CA ALA A 105 -5.88 0.17 4.27
C ALA A 105 -5.84 -0.69 5.54
N PRO A 106 -6.65 -1.75 5.71
CA PRO A 106 -6.59 -2.58 6.91
C PRO A 106 -5.19 -3.08 7.24
N ARG A 107 -4.41 -3.43 6.22
CA ARG A 107 -3.04 -3.92 6.44
C ARG A 107 -2.10 -2.87 7.03
N SER A 108 -2.38 -1.58 6.81
CA SER A 108 -1.59 -0.48 7.38
C SER A 108 -1.91 -0.20 8.86
N LEU A 109 -2.95 -0.84 9.42
CA LEU A 109 -3.24 -0.79 10.86
C LEU A 109 -2.29 -1.69 11.67
N TYR A 110 -1.62 -2.66 11.04
CA TYR A 110 -0.83 -3.69 11.70
C TYR A 110 0.65 -3.63 11.30
N PRO A 111 1.59 -4.08 12.17
CA PRO A 111 3.02 -4.07 11.89
C PRO A 111 3.46 -5.23 10.99
N GLY A 112 4.60 -5.08 10.34
CA GLY A 112 5.34 -6.15 9.68
C GLY A 112 4.65 -6.80 8.48
N PHE A 113 4.58 -8.13 8.48
CA PHE A 113 3.90 -8.92 7.45
C PHE A 113 2.45 -9.16 7.83
N VAL A 114 1.53 -8.61 7.06
CA VAL A 114 0.11 -8.59 7.41
C VAL A 114 -0.72 -9.34 6.38
N HIS A 115 -1.58 -10.21 6.86
CA HIS A 115 -2.59 -10.92 6.07
C HIS A 115 -3.97 -10.34 6.32
N LEU A 116 -4.66 -9.98 5.24
CA LEU A 116 -6.08 -9.63 5.24
C LEU A 116 -6.87 -10.80 4.65
N ASN A 117 -7.66 -11.46 5.47
CA ASN A 117 -8.47 -12.61 5.06
C ASN A 117 -9.67 -12.14 4.22
N LYS A 118 -9.83 -12.71 3.04
CA LYS A 118 -10.93 -12.33 2.13
C LYS A 118 -12.33 -12.79 2.57
N LYS A 119 -12.41 -13.78 3.49
CA LYS A 119 -13.71 -14.38 3.87
C LYS A 119 -14.45 -13.53 4.89
N ASP A 120 -13.75 -13.04 5.89
CA ASP A 120 -14.32 -12.32 7.03
C ASP A 120 -13.70 -10.94 7.23
N TYR A 121 -12.75 -10.57 6.35
CA TYR A 121 -11.95 -9.35 6.44
C TYR A 121 -11.19 -9.21 7.77
N SER A 122 -10.91 -10.32 8.45
CA SER A 122 -9.96 -10.29 9.58
C SER A 122 -8.57 -9.93 9.09
N CYS A 123 -7.83 -9.18 9.91
CA CYS A 123 -6.47 -8.76 9.58
C CYS A 123 -5.55 -9.17 10.71
N GLU A 124 -4.42 -9.81 10.39
CA GLU A 124 -3.48 -10.32 11.38
C GLU A 124 -2.03 -10.09 10.95
N THR A 125 -1.17 -9.83 11.93
CA THR A 125 0.28 -9.85 11.72
C THR A 125 0.79 -11.30 11.71
N ILE A 126 1.43 -11.70 10.62
CA ILE A 126 2.02 -13.04 10.47
C ILE A 126 3.43 -13.09 11.06
N LEU A 127 4.22 -12.06 10.84
CA LEU A 127 5.52 -11.82 11.45
C LEU A 127 5.68 -10.34 11.77
N ASP A 128 6.17 -10.02 12.96
CA ASP A 128 6.45 -8.65 13.38
C ASP A 128 7.74 -8.12 12.72
N THR A 129 7.98 -6.83 12.88
CA THR A 129 9.05 -6.06 12.22
C THR A 129 10.45 -6.63 12.43
N ASN A 130 10.74 -7.19 13.63
CA ASN A 130 12.06 -7.69 14.01
C ASN A 130 12.26 -9.20 13.77
N GLU A 131 11.21 -9.93 13.39
CA GLU A 131 11.29 -11.37 13.27
C GLU A 131 11.97 -11.86 11.99
N TRP A 132 11.92 -11.04 10.94
CA TRP A 132 12.58 -11.30 9.66
C TRP A 132 13.13 -10.01 9.06
N PRO A 133 14.37 -9.62 9.38
CA PRO A 133 14.94 -8.33 8.99
C PRO A 133 15.27 -8.30 7.49
N LEU A 134 14.28 -8.05 6.67
CA LEU A 134 14.43 -7.77 5.25
C LEU A 134 14.52 -6.26 5.02
N LYS A 135 15.21 -5.87 3.95
CA LYS A 135 15.26 -4.50 3.46
C LYS A 135 14.35 -4.36 2.23
N ILE A 136 13.65 -3.27 2.16
CA ILE A 136 12.85 -2.89 0.99
C ILE A 136 13.49 -1.65 0.37
N ILE A 137 13.83 -1.74 -0.91
CA ILE A 137 14.41 -0.65 -1.68
C ILE A 137 13.40 -0.24 -2.73
N ILE A 138 12.94 1.00 -2.65
CA ILE A 138 11.93 1.56 -3.55
C ILE A 138 12.65 2.39 -4.60
N CYS A 139 12.59 1.96 -5.86
CA CYS A 139 13.07 2.74 -6.99
C CYS A 139 11.91 3.57 -7.55
N GLN A 140 11.99 4.88 -7.38
CA GLN A 140 11.04 5.82 -7.94
C GLN A 140 11.40 6.10 -9.40
N THR A 141 10.62 5.56 -10.32
CA THR A 141 10.86 5.62 -11.78
C THR A 141 10.06 6.72 -12.48
N SER A 142 9.15 7.38 -11.77
CA SER A 142 8.39 8.57 -12.19
C SER A 142 7.78 9.29 -10.99
N SER A 143 7.65 10.61 -11.07
CA SER A 143 6.88 11.44 -10.13
C SER A 143 5.47 11.75 -10.65
N ASP A 144 5.13 11.34 -11.86
CA ASP A 144 3.87 11.67 -12.50
C ASP A 144 2.69 10.97 -11.80
N LYS A 145 1.58 11.66 -11.72
CA LYS A 145 0.32 11.05 -11.29
C LYS A 145 -0.16 10.06 -12.34
N LYS A 146 -0.66 8.92 -11.89
CA LYS A 146 -1.27 7.92 -12.77
C LYS A 146 -2.49 8.52 -13.49
N LEU A 147 -2.62 8.23 -14.78
CA LEU A 147 -3.80 8.62 -15.58
C LEU A 147 -5.07 7.91 -15.10
N VAL A 148 -4.93 6.65 -14.66
CA VAL A 148 -6.04 5.83 -14.14
C VAL A 148 -5.70 5.39 -12.72
N SER A 149 -6.61 5.67 -11.78
CA SER A 149 -6.43 5.24 -10.39
C SER A 149 -6.42 3.70 -10.27
N SER A 150 -5.81 3.15 -9.21
CA SER A 150 -5.81 1.69 -9.00
C SER A 150 -7.23 1.13 -8.87
N ARG A 151 -8.15 1.86 -8.23
CA ARG A 151 -9.55 1.46 -8.07
C ARG A 151 -10.27 1.39 -9.42
N GLU A 152 -10.14 2.43 -10.24
CA GLU A 152 -10.75 2.46 -11.56
C GLU A 152 -10.08 1.46 -12.51
N GLY A 153 -8.76 1.32 -12.45
CA GLY A 153 -8.03 0.32 -13.23
C GLY A 153 -8.51 -1.10 -12.90
N MET A 154 -8.70 -1.42 -11.63
CA MET A 154 -9.21 -2.74 -11.23
C MET A 154 -10.66 -2.94 -11.65
N ARG A 155 -11.50 -1.90 -11.62
CA ARG A 155 -12.87 -1.95 -12.13
C ARG A 155 -12.92 -2.24 -13.63
N ILE A 156 -12.10 -1.56 -14.42
CA ILE A 156 -11.98 -1.80 -15.87
C ILE A 156 -11.48 -3.23 -16.11
N SER A 157 -10.45 -3.65 -15.42
CA SER A 157 -9.87 -4.99 -15.56
C SER A 157 -10.88 -6.10 -15.25
N LYS A 158 -11.66 -5.94 -14.19
CA LYS A 158 -12.73 -6.88 -13.83
C LYS A 158 -13.77 -7.05 -14.94
N LEU A 159 -14.09 -5.97 -15.65
CA LEU A 159 -15.14 -5.96 -16.67
C LEU A 159 -14.64 -6.41 -18.05
N THR A 160 -13.33 -6.25 -18.33
CA THR A 160 -12.85 -6.33 -19.73
C THR A 160 -11.67 -7.27 -19.94
N SER A 161 -10.91 -7.62 -18.90
CA SER A 161 -9.75 -8.49 -19.06
C SER A 161 -10.14 -9.96 -19.08
N SER A 162 -9.74 -10.67 -20.12
CA SER A 162 -9.92 -12.12 -20.24
C SER A 162 -9.12 -12.94 -19.22
N TYR A 163 -8.14 -12.32 -18.55
CA TYR A 163 -7.31 -12.97 -17.53
C TYR A 163 -7.81 -12.75 -16.11
N TYR A 164 -8.81 -11.88 -15.90
CA TYR A 164 -9.23 -11.47 -14.56
C TYR A 164 -9.75 -12.63 -13.70
N GLU A 165 -10.66 -13.44 -14.25
CA GLU A 165 -11.26 -14.56 -13.52
C GLU A 165 -10.22 -15.63 -13.14
N ALA A 166 -9.34 -15.99 -14.08
CA ALA A 166 -8.27 -16.96 -13.82
C ALA A 166 -7.32 -16.46 -12.71
N TRP A 167 -6.96 -15.17 -12.75
CA TRP A 167 -6.13 -14.56 -11.72
C TRP A 167 -6.80 -14.55 -10.35
N VAL A 168 -8.09 -14.19 -10.27
CA VAL A 168 -8.85 -14.19 -9.00
C VAL A 168 -8.98 -15.59 -8.43
N ASN A 169 -9.24 -16.60 -9.27
CA ASN A 169 -9.38 -18.00 -8.85
C ASN A 169 -8.06 -18.59 -8.30
N ASP A 170 -6.92 -18.13 -8.81
CA ASP A 170 -5.60 -18.61 -8.35
C ASP A 170 -5.07 -17.88 -7.10
N GLN A 171 -5.75 -16.81 -6.63
CA GLN A 171 -5.26 -16.02 -5.48
C GLN A 171 -5.13 -16.84 -4.19
N ASP A 172 -6.01 -17.80 -3.94
CA ASP A 172 -5.90 -18.65 -2.73
C ASP A 172 -4.63 -19.48 -2.72
N ASN A 173 -4.21 -19.98 -3.89
CA ASN A 173 -2.97 -20.72 -4.04
C ASN A 173 -1.75 -19.80 -3.78
N ASP A 174 -1.72 -18.62 -4.40
CA ASP A 174 -0.65 -17.65 -4.20
C ASP A 174 -0.59 -17.17 -2.73
N ILE A 175 -1.72 -16.89 -2.09
CA ILE A 175 -1.79 -16.51 -0.68
C ILE A 175 -1.26 -17.63 0.22
N ASN A 176 -1.66 -18.88 0.01
CA ASN A 176 -1.20 -20.00 0.82
C ASN A 176 0.32 -20.23 0.69
N LYS A 177 0.87 -20.10 -0.52
CA LYS A 177 2.32 -20.14 -0.74
C LYS A 177 3.04 -18.99 -0.02
N ALA A 178 2.51 -17.76 -0.12
CA ALA A 178 3.09 -16.59 0.55
C ALA A 178 3.04 -16.73 2.08
N LEU A 179 1.92 -17.18 2.66
CA LEU A 179 1.79 -17.42 4.09
C LEU A 179 2.77 -18.49 4.58
N LYS A 180 2.93 -19.59 3.81
CA LYS A 180 3.94 -20.60 4.10
C LYS A 180 5.34 -20.00 4.09
N ALA A 181 5.70 -19.28 3.02
CA ALA A 181 7.01 -18.66 2.87
C ALA A 181 7.34 -17.70 4.01
N ILE A 182 6.36 -16.87 4.43
CA ILE A 182 6.52 -15.91 5.52
C ILE A 182 6.73 -16.66 6.85
N LYS A 183 5.86 -17.61 7.18
CA LYS A 183 5.93 -18.39 8.45
C LYS A 183 7.22 -19.19 8.58
N THR A 184 7.75 -19.70 7.47
CA THR A 184 9.02 -20.48 7.46
C THR A 184 10.25 -19.62 7.15
N LYS A 185 10.07 -18.32 6.90
CA LYS A 185 11.11 -17.38 6.48
C LYS A 185 11.86 -17.86 5.22
N ASP A 186 11.12 -18.51 4.31
CA ASP A 186 11.62 -19.00 3.03
C ASP A 186 11.66 -17.83 2.02
N PHE A 187 12.84 -17.24 1.88
CA PHE A 187 13.04 -16.05 1.04
C PHE A 187 12.85 -16.36 -0.45
N ASP A 188 13.25 -17.53 -0.89
CA ASP A 188 13.21 -17.89 -2.31
C ASP A 188 11.75 -18.17 -2.73
N LEU A 189 10.99 -18.89 -1.91
CA LEU A 189 9.57 -19.13 -2.14
C LEU A 189 8.76 -17.82 -2.07
N LEU A 190 9.08 -16.91 -1.13
CA LEU A 190 8.41 -15.60 -1.06
C LEU A 190 8.70 -14.77 -2.31
N GLY A 191 9.94 -14.79 -2.80
CA GLY A 191 10.34 -14.11 -4.03
C GLY A 191 9.62 -14.66 -5.25
N GLU A 192 9.56 -15.98 -5.40
CA GLU A 192 8.86 -16.66 -6.50
C GLU A 192 7.39 -16.24 -6.55
N VAL A 193 6.65 -16.43 -5.45
CA VAL A 193 5.21 -16.12 -5.43
C VAL A 193 4.94 -14.63 -5.60
N SER A 194 5.77 -13.75 -5.06
CA SER A 194 5.61 -12.29 -5.18
C SER A 194 5.80 -11.82 -6.62
N GLU A 195 6.86 -12.27 -7.29
CA GLU A 195 7.12 -11.91 -8.69
C GLU A 195 6.06 -12.49 -9.64
N ASP A 196 5.62 -13.72 -9.40
CA ASP A 196 4.60 -14.37 -10.25
C ASP A 196 3.23 -13.70 -10.09
N ASN A 197 2.79 -13.41 -8.86
CA ASN A 197 1.55 -12.68 -8.62
C ASN A 197 1.60 -11.27 -9.21
N CYS A 198 2.75 -10.58 -9.09
CA CYS A 198 2.98 -9.28 -9.74
C CYS A 198 2.81 -9.37 -11.26
N LYS A 199 3.43 -10.36 -11.92
CA LYS A 199 3.31 -10.57 -13.38
C LYS A 199 1.86 -10.86 -13.78
N LYS A 200 1.15 -11.74 -13.05
CA LYS A 200 -0.27 -12.06 -13.28
C LYS A 200 -1.14 -10.79 -13.19
N MET A 201 -0.97 -9.98 -12.14
CA MET A 201 -1.72 -8.74 -11.96
C MET A 201 -1.48 -7.75 -13.11
N HIS A 202 -0.22 -7.55 -13.53
CA HIS A 202 0.09 -6.67 -14.66
C HIS A 202 -0.48 -7.22 -15.97
N LYS A 203 -0.46 -8.55 -16.19
CA LYS A 203 -1.09 -9.16 -17.35
C LYS A 203 -2.59 -8.89 -17.41
N VAL A 204 -3.28 -8.96 -16.27
CA VAL A 204 -4.71 -8.61 -16.17
C VAL A 204 -4.95 -7.16 -16.60
N MET A 205 -4.12 -6.22 -16.14
CA MET A 205 -4.23 -4.81 -16.49
C MET A 205 -3.91 -4.54 -17.97
N GLU A 206 -2.87 -5.16 -18.51
CA GLU A 206 -2.44 -5.02 -19.90
C GLU A 206 -3.46 -5.61 -20.90
N THR A 207 -4.24 -6.60 -20.50
CA THR A 207 -5.29 -7.21 -21.32
C THR A 207 -6.68 -6.60 -21.13
N SER A 208 -6.78 -5.55 -20.30
CA SER A 208 -8.00 -4.76 -20.15
C SER A 208 -8.31 -3.96 -21.42
N GLN A 209 -9.54 -3.49 -21.54
CA GLN A 209 -9.97 -2.65 -22.66
C GLN A 209 -10.56 -1.34 -22.09
N PRO A 210 -9.88 -0.21 -22.29
CA PRO A 210 -8.55 -0.06 -22.91
C PRO A 210 -7.44 -0.70 -22.07
N PRO A 211 -6.29 -1.07 -22.70
CA PRO A 211 -5.13 -1.59 -21.97
C PRO A 211 -4.59 -0.60 -20.93
N LEU A 212 -4.30 -1.11 -19.73
CA LEU A 212 -3.75 -0.32 -18.63
C LEU A 212 -2.28 -0.67 -18.44
N ILE A 213 -1.39 0.22 -18.89
CA ILE A 213 0.06 0.03 -18.81
C ILE A 213 0.60 1.00 -17.77
N TYR A 214 0.99 0.46 -16.60
CA TYR A 214 1.56 1.26 -15.51
C TYR A 214 3.08 1.28 -15.53
N ARG A 215 3.73 0.26 -16.11
CA ARG A 215 5.18 0.14 -16.16
C ARG A 215 5.75 1.02 -17.28
N ASN A 216 6.81 1.76 -16.97
CA ASN A 216 7.57 2.55 -17.93
C ASN A 216 8.90 1.86 -18.32
N LEU A 217 9.69 2.49 -19.21
CA LEU A 217 10.97 1.95 -19.64
C LEU A 217 11.92 1.74 -18.45
N THR A 218 12.02 2.71 -17.54
CA THR A 218 12.87 2.62 -16.34
C THR A 218 12.45 1.46 -15.43
N THR A 219 11.14 1.20 -15.30
CA THR A 219 10.61 0.01 -14.60
C THR A 219 11.17 -1.28 -15.23
N HIS A 220 11.19 -1.37 -16.55
CA HIS A 220 11.70 -2.56 -17.25
C HIS A 220 13.23 -2.71 -17.09
N LEU A 221 13.98 -1.62 -17.12
CA LEU A 221 15.43 -1.63 -16.84
C LEU A 221 15.72 -2.10 -15.40
N CYS A 222 14.94 -1.64 -14.42
CA CYS A 222 15.06 -2.14 -13.05
C CYS A 222 14.81 -3.65 -12.96
N ILE A 223 13.76 -4.16 -13.61
CA ILE A 223 13.45 -5.60 -13.62
C ILE A 223 14.57 -6.40 -14.25
N GLN A 224 15.14 -5.91 -15.35
CA GLN A 224 16.28 -6.57 -16.02
C GLN A 224 17.48 -6.63 -15.08
N LYS A 225 17.87 -5.52 -14.46
CA LYS A 225 18.99 -5.46 -13.51
C LYS A 225 18.78 -6.41 -12.32
N ILE A 226 17.56 -6.48 -11.78
CA ILE A 226 17.21 -7.42 -10.69
C ILE A 226 17.45 -8.87 -11.14
N LYS A 227 17.06 -9.24 -12.36
CA LYS A 227 17.31 -10.59 -12.89
C LYS A 227 18.80 -10.90 -13.02
N GLU A 228 19.61 -9.95 -13.48
CA GLU A 228 21.07 -10.09 -13.58
C GLU A 228 21.69 -10.31 -12.19
N MET A 229 21.27 -9.52 -11.19
CA MET A 229 21.74 -9.66 -9.81
C MET A 229 21.31 -11.00 -9.19
N LYS A 230 20.07 -11.45 -9.42
CA LYS A 230 19.61 -12.79 -8.97
C LYS A 230 20.48 -13.90 -9.59
N PHE A 231 20.76 -13.80 -10.88
CA PHE A 231 21.63 -14.77 -11.57
C PHE A 231 23.04 -14.81 -10.98
N SER A 232 23.54 -13.68 -10.47
CA SER A 232 24.82 -13.57 -9.76
C SER A 232 24.75 -14.03 -8.29
N GLY A 233 23.63 -14.62 -7.84
CA GLY A 233 23.47 -15.18 -6.50
C GLY A 233 23.07 -14.17 -5.42
N ILE A 234 22.65 -12.95 -5.78
CA ILE A 234 22.16 -11.96 -4.82
C ILE A 234 20.74 -12.30 -4.43
N GLY A 235 20.48 -12.41 -3.12
CA GLY A 235 19.15 -12.69 -2.57
C GLY A 235 18.24 -11.46 -2.65
N ILE A 236 17.53 -11.30 -3.77
CA ILE A 236 16.58 -10.23 -4.04
C ILE A 236 15.37 -10.72 -4.83
N PHE A 237 14.25 -10.03 -4.72
CA PHE A 237 13.09 -10.15 -5.59
C PHE A 237 12.35 -8.81 -5.66
N TYR A 238 11.38 -8.68 -6.55
CA TYR A 238 10.63 -7.44 -6.72
C TYR A 238 9.12 -7.66 -6.68
N THR A 239 8.42 -6.56 -6.40
CA THR A 239 7.00 -6.41 -6.66
C THR A 239 6.69 -5.01 -7.18
N ILE A 240 5.60 -4.87 -7.93
CA ILE A 240 5.15 -3.61 -8.52
C ILE A 240 3.64 -3.56 -8.38
N ASP A 241 3.12 -2.50 -7.77
CA ASP A 241 1.68 -2.24 -7.70
C ASP A 241 1.14 -1.63 -8.99
N ALA A 242 -0.09 -1.12 -8.97
CA ALA A 242 -0.66 -0.33 -10.07
C ALA A 242 0.02 1.04 -10.14
N GLY A 243 1.24 1.07 -10.65
CA GLY A 243 2.12 2.23 -10.80
C GLY A 243 3.48 1.80 -11.34
N PRO A 244 4.39 2.73 -11.68
CA PRO A 244 5.68 2.38 -12.28
C PRO A 244 6.77 2.03 -11.27
N GLN A 245 6.55 2.30 -9.96
CA GLN A 245 7.58 2.20 -8.93
C GLN A 245 7.94 0.75 -8.61
N VAL A 246 9.22 0.42 -8.61
CA VAL A 246 9.71 -0.93 -8.30
C VAL A 246 10.05 -1.02 -6.82
N LYS A 247 9.48 -2.00 -6.12
CA LYS A 247 9.83 -2.35 -4.75
C LYS A 247 10.69 -3.60 -4.79
N ILE A 248 11.93 -3.46 -4.39
CA ILE A 248 12.91 -4.55 -4.32
C ILE A 248 12.97 -5.00 -2.86
N ILE A 249 12.78 -6.27 -2.62
CA ILE A 249 12.97 -6.87 -1.31
C ILE A 249 14.28 -7.64 -1.33
N CYS A 250 15.14 -7.43 -0.33
CA CYS A 250 16.43 -8.11 -0.26
C CYS A 250 16.80 -8.51 1.17
N LYS A 251 17.73 -9.46 1.28
CA LYS A 251 18.39 -9.77 2.55
C LYS A 251 19.23 -8.55 2.95
N ALA A 252 19.22 -8.18 4.22
CA ALA A 252 19.89 -6.96 4.72
C ALA A 252 21.36 -6.81 4.25
N LYS A 253 22.12 -7.91 4.22
CA LYS A 253 23.53 -7.92 3.77
C LYS A 253 23.76 -7.51 2.31
N HIS A 254 22.69 -7.45 1.50
CA HIS A 254 22.78 -7.10 0.08
C HIS A 254 22.25 -5.69 -0.21
N ALA A 255 21.73 -4.96 0.77
CA ALA A 255 21.06 -3.68 0.55
C ALA A 255 21.96 -2.64 -0.15
N ASP A 256 23.17 -2.42 0.36
CA ASP A 256 24.11 -1.45 -0.21
C ASP A 256 24.47 -1.78 -1.66
N GLN A 257 24.68 -3.06 -1.95
CA GLN A 257 24.99 -3.51 -3.32
C GLN A 257 23.79 -3.26 -4.24
N VAL A 258 22.56 -3.60 -3.78
CA VAL A 258 21.33 -3.36 -4.55
C VAL A 258 21.16 -1.87 -4.84
N ILE A 259 21.34 -1.01 -3.85
CA ILE A 259 21.26 0.44 -4.00
C ILE A 259 22.28 0.94 -5.02
N SER A 260 23.53 0.48 -4.92
CA SER A 260 24.60 0.86 -5.84
C SER A 260 24.27 0.49 -7.28
N GLU A 261 23.82 -0.74 -7.51
CA GLU A 261 23.42 -1.23 -8.84
C GLU A 261 22.22 -0.48 -9.41
N MET A 262 21.20 -0.18 -8.58
CA MET A 262 20.03 0.57 -9.02
C MET A 262 20.37 2.02 -9.38
N LYS A 263 21.33 2.66 -8.70
CA LYS A 263 21.81 4.01 -9.04
C LYS A 263 22.43 4.10 -10.45
N SER A 264 22.89 3.01 -11.02
CA SER A 264 23.42 2.97 -12.37
C SER A 264 22.34 3.03 -13.48
N ILE A 265 21.07 2.83 -13.12
CA ILE A 265 19.97 2.80 -14.09
C ILE A 265 19.53 4.23 -14.41
N PRO A 266 19.49 4.61 -15.71
CA PRO A 266 19.10 5.96 -16.10
C PRO A 266 17.64 6.26 -15.74
N ASN A 267 17.35 7.52 -15.41
CA ASN A 267 16.03 8.06 -15.12
C ASN A 267 15.35 7.50 -13.86
N ILE A 268 16.06 6.81 -12.97
CA ILE A 268 15.58 6.64 -11.60
C ILE A 268 15.65 8.02 -10.93
N GLN A 269 14.52 8.47 -10.38
CA GLN A 269 14.39 9.78 -9.76
C GLN A 269 14.86 9.77 -8.31
N ASP A 270 14.55 8.67 -7.61
CA ASP A 270 14.95 8.49 -6.22
C ASP A 270 15.04 7.01 -5.86
N ILE A 271 15.87 6.68 -4.86
CA ILE A 271 16.03 5.34 -4.31
C ILE A 271 15.91 5.45 -2.79
N ILE A 272 14.83 4.89 -2.25
CA ILE A 272 14.51 4.99 -0.83
C ILE A 272 14.67 3.61 -0.20
N GLU A 273 15.58 3.50 0.77
CA GLU A 273 15.67 2.30 1.61
C GLU A 273 14.69 2.43 2.78
N VAL A 274 13.88 1.40 3.00
CA VAL A 274 12.93 1.32 4.10
C VAL A 274 13.00 -0.05 4.79
N ASN A 275 12.62 -0.09 6.07
CA ASN A 275 12.48 -1.32 6.83
C ASN A 275 11.01 -1.70 6.99
N LEU A 276 10.78 -2.86 7.60
CA LEU A 276 9.48 -3.22 8.11
C LEU A 276 9.06 -2.21 9.18
N GLY A 277 7.81 -1.75 9.12
CA GLY A 277 7.29 -0.68 9.96
C GLY A 277 6.20 -1.13 10.90
N GLN A 278 5.93 -0.28 11.87
CA GLN A 278 4.81 -0.42 12.79
C GLN A 278 3.50 -0.07 12.10
N GLY A 279 2.38 -0.62 12.62
CA GLY A 279 1.05 -0.23 12.18
C GLY A 279 0.71 1.23 12.53
N ALA A 280 -0.44 1.68 12.05
CA ALA A 280 -0.93 3.01 12.36
C ALA A 280 -1.11 3.17 13.87
N ARG A 281 -0.65 4.29 14.40
CA ARG A 281 -0.67 4.59 15.83
C ARG A 281 -0.79 6.10 16.07
N LEU A 282 -1.19 6.43 17.27
CA LEU A 282 -1.15 7.83 17.73
C LEU A 282 0.29 8.29 17.89
N ILE A 283 0.52 9.54 17.55
CA ILE A 283 1.75 10.25 17.83
C ILE A 283 1.39 11.45 18.72
N ASN A 284 2.13 11.64 19.82
CA ASN A 284 2.01 12.86 20.60
C ASN A 284 2.81 13.95 19.88
N GLU A 285 2.17 15.06 19.56
CA GLU A 285 2.89 16.29 19.22
C GLU A 285 3.56 16.74 20.52
N GLY A 286 4.91 16.57 20.61
CA GLY A 286 5.70 17.00 21.74
C GLY A 286 5.73 18.53 21.88
#